data_b11ca251108462cddfa60ebb6a8d08c6
#
_entry.id   b11ca251108462cddfa60ebb6a8d08c6
#
_cell.length_a   1.000
_cell.length_b   1.000
_cell.length_c   1.000
_cell.angle_alpha   90.00
_cell.angle_beta   90.00
_cell.angle_gamma   90.00
#
_symmetry.space_group_name_H-M   'P 1'
#
loop_
_entity.id
_entity.type
_entity.pdbx_description
1 polymer ?
#
loop_
_entity_poly.entity_id
_entity_poly.type
_entity_poly.pdbx_seq_one_letter_code
_entity_poly.pdbx_strand_id
1 'polypeptide(L)'
;MRAALDLSNYEGSVSPDEVEFLRAHAAQVAAGCIVEVGSWRGKSAIALAAGASEIAEPHRPLVYCVDPHRQAVGVYGGRFGPHDRPEFYRAMLRAGYAEAVALINLPSAVVARAFAEPVGLLFIDGDHTEAAVQADVDAWTPHLLPGAMMLLDDALDPEVGPHKVIARLTASGRWRVHSAVGKVVALEMVSGA
;
A
#
# COMPACT_ATOMS: atom_id res chain seq x y z
N MET A 1 23.58 -8.06 -8.63
CA MET A 1 22.93 -7.01 -7.83
C MET A 1 22.04 -6.20 -8.78
N ARG A 2 20.73 -6.07 -8.46
CA ARG A 2 19.83 -5.18 -9.22
C ARG A 2 20.17 -3.73 -8.90
N ALA A 3 19.99 -2.83 -9.89
CA ALA A 3 20.10 -1.40 -9.63
C ALA A 3 18.95 -0.95 -8.70
N ALA A 4 19.25 -0.06 -7.76
CA ALA A 4 18.25 0.58 -6.93
C ALA A 4 17.26 1.37 -7.80
N LEU A 5 16.00 1.39 -7.40
CA LEU A 5 14.95 2.12 -8.09
C LEU A 5 15.01 3.61 -7.70
N ASP A 6 15.45 4.46 -8.60
CA ASP A 6 15.51 5.90 -8.35
C ASP A 6 14.17 6.57 -8.65
N LEU A 7 13.46 6.96 -7.60
CA LEU A 7 12.21 7.72 -7.65
C LEU A 7 12.36 9.16 -7.12
N SER A 8 13.56 9.72 -7.12
CA SER A 8 13.83 11.10 -6.64
C SER A 8 13.05 12.17 -7.40
N ASN A 9 12.71 11.91 -8.66
CA ASN A 9 11.93 12.80 -9.53
C ASN A 9 10.40 12.63 -9.42
N TYR A 10 9.92 11.80 -8.49
CA TYR A 10 8.50 11.58 -8.23
C TYR A 10 8.12 12.13 -6.86
N GLU A 11 7.01 12.83 -6.80
CA GLU A 11 6.50 13.36 -5.54
C GLU A 11 5.92 12.24 -4.68
N GLY A 12 6.25 12.24 -3.40
CA GLY A 12 5.79 11.26 -2.42
C GLY A 12 6.65 11.25 -1.16
N SER A 13 6.07 10.82 -0.05
CA SER A 13 6.71 10.83 1.27
C SER A 13 7.62 9.62 1.53
N VAL A 14 7.56 8.57 0.70
CA VAL A 14 8.40 7.38 0.89
C VAL A 14 9.86 7.67 0.52
N SER A 15 10.77 7.30 1.43
CA SER A 15 12.22 7.41 1.26
C SER A 15 12.75 6.35 0.28
N PRO A 16 14.01 6.47 -0.20
CA PRO A 16 14.61 5.45 -1.06
C PRO A 16 14.63 4.04 -0.44
N ASP A 17 14.89 3.91 0.85
CA ASP A 17 14.91 2.63 1.55
C ASP A 17 13.49 2.02 1.65
N GLU A 18 12.48 2.86 1.90
CA GLU A 18 11.06 2.43 1.88
C GLU A 18 10.59 2.04 0.49
N VAL A 19 11.04 2.72 -0.56
CA VAL A 19 10.80 2.34 -1.97
C VAL A 19 11.32 0.94 -2.24
N GLU A 20 12.57 0.63 -1.84
CA GLU A 20 13.12 -0.72 -2.02
C GLU A 20 12.43 -1.76 -1.12
N PHE A 21 11.98 -1.37 0.06
CA PHE A 21 11.20 -2.24 0.95
C PHE A 21 9.84 -2.62 0.34
N LEU A 22 9.08 -1.66 -0.19
CA LEU A 22 7.82 -1.90 -0.92
C LEU A 22 8.05 -2.78 -2.15
N ARG A 23 9.06 -2.45 -2.96
CA ARG A 23 9.44 -3.21 -4.15
C ARG A 23 9.79 -4.67 -3.80
N ALA A 24 10.57 -4.89 -2.74
CA ALA A 24 10.99 -6.22 -2.32
C ALA A 24 9.79 -7.08 -1.88
N HIS A 25 8.82 -6.53 -1.15
CA HIS A 25 7.61 -7.24 -0.76
C HIS A 25 6.71 -7.53 -1.98
N ALA A 26 6.55 -6.57 -2.88
CA ALA A 26 5.79 -6.78 -4.11
C ALA A 26 6.39 -7.87 -5.02
N ALA A 27 7.72 -7.99 -5.07
CA ALA A 27 8.42 -9.01 -5.84
C ALA A 27 8.27 -10.43 -5.25
N GLN A 28 7.75 -10.58 -4.04
CA GLN A 28 7.55 -11.87 -3.35
C GLN A 28 6.08 -12.31 -3.36
N VAL A 29 5.17 -11.56 -3.98
CA VAL A 29 3.76 -11.95 -4.07
C VAL A 29 3.62 -13.23 -4.89
N ALA A 30 3.26 -14.31 -4.21
CA ALA A 30 3.17 -15.64 -4.83
C ALA A 30 1.84 -15.87 -5.58
N ALA A 31 0.78 -15.16 -5.17
CA ALA A 31 -0.55 -15.28 -5.76
C ALA A 31 -1.40 -14.05 -5.42
N GLY A 32 -2.47 -13.84 -6.19
CA GLY A 32 -3.38 -12.72 -6.01
C GLY A 32 -2.84 -11.41 -6.57
N CYS A 33 -3.50 -10.32 -6.24
CA CYS A 33 -3.12 -8.96 -6.64
C CYS A 33 -2.43 -8.21 -5.49
N ILE A 34 -1.95 -7.01 -5.79
CA ILE A 34 -1.45 -6.03 -4.82
C ILE A 34 -2.51 -4.94 -4.69
N VAL A 35 -2.84 -4.55 -3.47
CA VAL A 35 -3.73 -3.42 -3.20
C VAL A 35 -2.99 -2.36 -2.40
N GLU A 36 -3.06 -1.12 -2.86
CA GLU A 36 -2.60 0.08 -2.16
C GLU A 36 -3.82 0.94 -1.81
N VAL A 37 -3.96 1.31 -0.55
CA VAL A 37 -4.97 2.26 -0.06
C VAL A 37 -4.28 3.59 0.25
N GLY A 38 -4.65 4.64 -0.52
CA GLY A 38 -3.96 5.93 -0.46
C GLY A 38 -2.74 5.95 -1.38
N SER A 39 -2.92 6.39 -2.61
CA SER A 39 -1.83 6.39 -3.61
C SER A 39 -1.36 7.79 -4.01
N TRP A 40 -2.11 8.80 -3.60
CA TRP A 40 -1.81 10.20 -3.91
C TRP A 40 -1.31 10.40 -5.35
N ARG A 41 -0.01 10.75 -5.55
CA ARG A 41 0.63 10.98 -6.86
C ARG A 41 1.42 9.78 -7.38
N GLY A 42 1.34 8.60 -6.71
CA GLY A 42 1.75 7.31 -7.22
C GLY A 42 3.21 6.91 -7.04
N LYS A 43 3.99 7.56 -6.18
CA LYS A 43 5.39 7.18 -5.94
C LYS A 43 5.52 5.76 -5.36
N SER A 44 4.72 5.43 -4.36
CA SER A 44 4.62 4.09 -3.77
C SER A 44 4.05 3.07 -4.76
N ALA A 45 3.02 3.46 -5.53
CA ALA A 45 2.47 2.64 -6.60
C ALA A 45 3.53 2.20 -7.63
N ILE A 46 4.46 3.11 -8.00
CA ILE A 46 5.59 2.78 -8.88
C ILE A 46 6.51 1.74 -8.24
N ALA A 47 6.81 1.88 -6.94
CA ALA A 47 7.64 0.92 -6.21
C ALA A 47 7.00 -0.48 -6.20
N LEU A 48 5.70 -0.55 -5.91
CA LEU A 48 4.93 -1.80 -5.92
C LEU A 48 4.88 -2.42 -7.33
N ALA A 49 4.61 -1.61 -8.36
CA ALA A 49 4.58 -2.08 -9.75
C ALA A 49 5.95 -2.55 -10.24
N ALA A 50 7.03 -1.88 -9.83
CA ALA A 50 8.39 -2.30 -10.13
C ALA A 50 8.69 -3.68 -9.54
N GLY A 51 8.30 -3.93 -8.28
CA GLY A 51 8.42 -5.24 -7.65
C GLY A 51 7.58 -6.31 -8.34
N ALA A 52 6.30 -6.01 -8.60
CA ALA A 52 5.40 -6.90 -9.34
C ALA A 52 5.98 -7.31 -10.71
N SER A 53 6.64 -6.37 -11.41
CA SER A 53 7.25 -6.61 -12.72
C SER A 53 8.43 -7.58 -12.71
N GLU A 54 8.95 -7.90 -11.53
CA GLU A 54 10.00 -8.92 -11.37
C GLU A 54 9.45 -10.34 -11.43
N ILE A 55 8.15 -10.50 -11.26
CA ILE A 55 7.44 -11.77 -11.36
C ILE A 55 7.11 -12.02 -12.83
N ALA A 56 7.43 -13.23 -13.30
CA ALA A 56 7.19 -13.61 -14.71
C ALA A 56 5.68 -13.81 -14.98
N GLU A 57 5.26 -13.48 -16.21
CA GLU A 57 3.93 -13.87 -16.69
C GLU A 57 3.77 -15.41 -16.69
N PRO A 58 2.57 -15.95 -16.46
CA PRO A 58 1.30 -15.25 -16.24
C PRO A 58 1.00 -14.92 -14.76
N HIS A 59 2.00 -15.02 -13.86
CA HIS A 59 1.80 -14.88 -12.40
C HIS A 59 2.03 -13.45 -11.88
N ARG A 60 2.32 -12.51 -12.78
CA ARG A 60 2.56 -11.11 -12.41
C ARG A 60 1.30 -10.48 -11.82
N PRO A 61 1.34 -10.01 -10.55
CA PRO A 61 0.17 -9.36 -9.94
C PRO A 61 -0.10 -8.00 -10.57
N LEU A 62 -1.39 -7.67 -10.74
CA LEU A 62 -1.83 -6.30 -10.99
C LEU A 62 -1.80 -5.51 -9.69
N VAL A 63 -1.46 -4.21 -9.76
CA VAL A 63 -1.50 -3.29 -8.63
C VAL A 63 -2.78 -2.46 -8.70
N TYR A 64 -3.65 -2.59 -7.72
CA TYR A 64 -4.85 -1.78 -7.55
C TYR A 64 -4.59 -0.66 -6.56
N CYS A 65 -4.60 0.59 -7.04
CA CYS A 65 -4.46 1.77 -6.21
C CYS A 65 -5.84 2.34 -5.90
N VAL A 66 -6.21 2.37 -4.63
CA VAL A 66 -7.53 2.84 -4.17
C VAL A 66 -7.37 4.19 -3.50
N ASP A 67 -7.74 5.25 -4.20
CA ASP A 67 -7.67 6.61 -3.70
C ASP A 67 -8.82 7.44 -4.28
N PRO A 68 -9.74 7.97 -3.47
CA PRO A 68 -10.83 8.79 -3.97
C PRO A 68 -10.37 10.14 -4.55
N HIS A 69 -9.14 10.57 -4.29
CA HIS A 69 -8.62 11.90 -4.63
C HIS A 69 -9.63 13.00 -4.27
N ARG A 70 -10.21 12.92 -3.07
CA ARG A 70 -11.10 13.93 -2.52
C ARG A 70 -10.30 15.03 -1.83
N GLN A 71 -10.89 16.22 -1.79
CA GLN A 71 -10.27 17.30 -1.01
C GLN A 71 -10.22 16.92 0.47
N ALA A 72 -9.00 16.88 1.01
CA ALA A 72 -8.72 16.52 2.40
C ALA A 72 -7.48 17.25 2.90
N VAL A 73 -7.35 17.31 4.23
CA VAL A 73 -6.13 17.72 4.91
C VAL A 73 -5.68 16.54 5.76
N GLY A 74 -4.50 16.03 5.50
CA GLY A 74 -3.93 14.93 6.26
C GLY A 74 -3.47 15.35 7.66
N VAL A 75 -3.18 14.38 8.52
CA VAL A 75 -2.79 14.58 9.92
C VAL A 75 -1.54 15.48 10.08
N TYR A 76 -0.66 15.50 9.09
CA TYR A 76 0.54 16.36 9.05
C TYR A 76 0.31 17.66 8.26
N GLY A 77 -0.94 18.03 7.95
CA GLY A 77 -1.31 19.27 7.27
C GLY A 77 -1.14 19.26 5.74
N GLY A 78 -0.75 18.14 5.15
CA GLY A 78 -0.71 17.94 3.69
C GLY A 78 -2.09 18.14 3.06
N ARG A 79 -2.15 18.81 1.90
CA ARG A 79 -3.40 19.04 1.18
C ARG A 79 -3.50 18.08 0.00
N PHE A 80 -4.59 17.34 -0.05
CA PHE A 80 -4.90 16.34 -1.06
C PHE A 80 -6.17 16.74 -1.81
N GLY A 81 -6.32 16.26 -3.05
CA GLY A 81 -7.53 16.61 -3.79
C GLY A 81 -7.59 16.08 -5.22
N PRO A 82 -8.64 16.45 -5.96
CA PRO A 82 -8.84 16.02 -7.35
C PRO A 82 -7.71 16.38 -8.32
N HIS A 83 -6.90 17.38 -7.97
CA HIS A 83 -5.73 17.80 -8.75
C HIS A 83 -4.58 16.79 -8.72
N ASP A 84 -4.57 15.87 -7.75
CA ASP A 84 -3.53 14.83 -7.64
C ASP A 84 -3.75 13.68 -8.63
N ARG A 85 -4.99 13.45 -9.07
CA ARG A 85 -5.33 12.38 -10.01
C ARG A 85 -4.61 12.49 -11.36
N PRO A 86 -4.57 13.65 -12.04
CA PRO A 86 -3.76 13.78 -13.26
C PRO A 86 -2.27 13.54 -13.04
N GLU A 87 -1.73 13.93 -11.87
CA GLU A 87 -0.33 13.71 -11.54
C GLU A 87 -0.02 12.22 -11.34
N PHE A 88 -0.93 11.47 -10.71
CA PHE A 88 -0.84 10.02 -10.62
C PHE A 88 -0.72 9.37 -12.01
N TYR A 89 -1.61 9.69 -12.95
CA TYR A 89 -1.56 9.13 -14.29
C TYR A 89 -0.28 9.53 -15.05
N ARG A 90 0.17 10.77 -14.90
CA ARG A 90 1.45 11.21 -15.49
C ARG A 90 2.63 10.44 -14.92
N ALA A 91 2.63 10.16 -13.62
CA ALA A 91 3.65 9.37 -12.96
C ALA A 91 3.69 7.94 -13.50
N MET A 92 2.54 7.28 -13.62
CA MET A 92 2.44 5.91 -14.18
C MET A 92 2.93 5.84 -15.63
N LEU A 93 2.52 6.78 -16.47
CA LEU A 93 2.96 6.86 -17.87
C LEU A 93 4.48 7.08 -17.98
N ARG A 94 5.01 8.04 -17.20
CA ARG A 94 6.45 8.36 -17.21
C ARG A 94 7.30 7.20 -16.69
N ALA A 95 6.81 6.45 -15.70
CA ALA A 95 7.49 5.29 -15.13
C ALA A 95 7.34 4.02 -15.98
N GLY A 96 6.42 4.00 -16.97
CA GLY A 96 6.16 2.83 -17.81
C GLY A 96 5.27 1.77 -17.18
N TYR A 97 4.49 2.10 -16.13
CA TYR A 97 3.63 1.17 -15.41
C TYR A 97 2.12 1.39 -15.62
N ALA A 98 1.74 2.19 -16.62
CA ALA A 98 0.33 2.51 -16.87
C ALA A 98 -0.57 1.28 -17.10
N GLU A 99 -0.02 0.19 -17.65
CA GLU A 99 -0.75 -1.07 -17.90
C GLU A 99 -0.66 -2.05 -16.72
N ALA A 100 0.21 -1.80 -15.73
CA ALA A 100 0.41 -2.65 -14.56
C ALA A 100 -0.34 -2.15 -13.32
N VAL A 101 -0.88 -0.93 -13.37
CA VAL A 101 -1.50 -0.23 -12.24
C VAL A 101 -2.91 0.24 -12.61
N ALA A 102 -3.90 -0.14 -11.80
CA ALA A 102 -5.28 0.29 -11.95
C ALA A 102 -5.66 1.25 -10.80
N LEU A 103 -5.95 2.53 -11.13
CA LEU A 103 -6.43 3.51 -10.16
C LEU A 103 -7.96 3.42 -10.01
N ILE A 104 -8.44 3.21 -8.79
CA ILE A 104 -9.86 3.17 -8.43
C ILE A 104 -10.19 4.41 -7.58
N ASN A 105 -10.85 5.39 -8.19
CA ASN A 105 -11.18 6.67 -7.53
C ASN A 105 -12.45 6.60 -6.69
N LEU A 106 -12.48 5.69 -5.73
CA LEU A 106 -13.57 5.51 -4.76
C LEU A 106 -13.01 5.38 -3.35
N PRO A 107 -13.83 5.62 -2.30
CA PRO A 107 -13.43 5.34 -0.92
C PRO A 107 -13.09 3.87 -0.72
N SER A 108 -12.05 3.58 0.06
CA SER A 108 -11.52 2.25 0.33
C SER A 108 -12.60 1.26 0.76
N ALA A 109 -13.44 1.61 1.73
CA ALA A 109 -14.52 0.74 2.19
C ALA A 109 -15.61 0.46 1.12
N VAL A 110 -15.78 1.33 0.12
CA VAL A 110 -16.69 1.07 -1.00
C VAL A 110 -16.10 0.06 -1.95
N VAL A 111 -14.80 0.21 -2.25
CA VAL A 111 -14.06 -0.71 -3.13
C VAL A 111 -13.99 -2.09 -2.50
N ALA A 112 -13.56 -2.19 -1.23
CA ALA A 112 -13.41 -3.46 -0.54
C ALA A 112 -14.72 -4.30 -0.54
N ARG A 113 -15.89 -3.68 -0.34
CA ARG A 113 -17.18 -4.39 -0.39
C ARG A 113 -17.51 -5.02 -1.74
N ALA A 114 -16.98 -4.49 -2.83
CA ALA A 114 -17.24 -4.97 -4.18
C ALA A 114 -16.04 -5.69 -4.82
N PHE A 115 -14.93 -5.76 -4.08
CA PHE A 115 -13.68 -6.34 -4.57
C PHE A 115 -13.76 -7.87 -4.55
N ALA A 116 -13.40 -8.52 -5.65
CA ALA A 116 -13.52 -9.96 -5.79
C ALA A 116 -12.16 -10.67 -5.95
N GLU A 117 -11.10 -9.92 -6.25
CA GLU A 117 -9.78 -10.51 -6.45
C GLU A 117 -9.12 -10.85 -5.10
N PRO A 118 -8.45 -12.00 -4.99
CA PRO A 118 -7.66 -12.32 -3.81
C PRO A 118 -6.44 -11.40 -3.71
N VAL A 119 -6.10 -10.98 -2.49
CA VAL A 119 -5.01 -10.03 -2.23
C VAL A 119 -3.80 -10.74 -1.64
N GLY A 120 -2.67 -10.67 -2.34
CA GLY A 120 -1.38 -11.21 -1.89
C GLY A 120 -0.53 -10.21 -1.11
N LEU A 121 -0.74 -8.92 -1.33
CA LEU A 121 -0.08 -7.82 -0.62
C LEU A 121 -1.04 -6.65 -0.46
N LEU A 122 -1.20 -6.16 0.75
CA LEU A 122 -1.96 -4.96 1.07
C LEU A 122 -0.99 -3.89 1.62
N PHE A 123 -1.02 -2.68 1.06
CA PHE A 123 -0.33 -1.52 1.61
C PHE A 123 -1.34 -0.43 1.98
N ILE A 124 -1.33 0.01 3.25
CA ILE A 124 -2.23 1.04 3.79
C ILE A 124 -1.41 2.31 4.06
N ASP A 125 -1.67 3.34 3.26
CA ASP A 125 -1.03 4.67 3.29
C ASP A 125 -2.08 5.78 3.03
N GLY A 126 -3.28 5.62 3.60
CA GLY A 126 -4.41 6.53 3.38
C GLY A 126 -4.53 7.63 4.43
N ASP A 127 -5.69 7.70 5.08
CA ASP A 127 -5.92 8.60 6.22
C ASP A 127 -5.29 7.97 7.48
N HIS A 128 -4.38 8.70 8.12
CA HIS A 128 -3.62 8.21 9.26
C HIS A 128 -4.33 8.41 10.62
N THR A 129 -5.64 8.68 10.62
CA THR A 129 -6.44 8.59 11.85
C THR A 129 -6.63 7.14 12.28
N GLU A 130 -6.66 6.87 13.58
CA GLU A 130 -6.82 5.50 14.09
C GLU A 130 -8.09 4.82 13.56
N ALA A 131 -9.19 5.57 13.49
CA ALA A 131 -10.47 5.03 13.01
C ALA A 131 -10.42 4.66 11.52
N ALA A 132 -9.76 5.47 10.68
CA ALA A 132 -9.64 5.21 9.24
C ALA A 132 -8.74 4.00 8.98
N VAL A 133 -7.57 3.95 9.60
CA VAL A 133 -6.64 2.80 9.46
C VAL A 133 -7.29 1.50 9.93
N GLN A 134 -8.02 1.52 11.08
CA GLN A 134 -8.74 0.33 11.54
C GLN A 134 -9.84 -0.09 10.55
N ALA A 135 -10.58 0.87 10.00
CA ALA A 135 -11.62 0.58 9.01
C ALA A 135 -11.05 -0.03 7.72
N ASP A 136 -9.89 0.44 7.27
CA ASP A 136 -9.20 -0.15 6.12
C ASP A 136 -8.71 -1.57 6.41
N VAL A 137 -8.09 -1.80 7.58
CA VAL A 137 -7.67 -3.14 8.01
C VAL A 137 -8.86 -4.09 8.06
N ASP A 138 -9.97 -3.69 8.69
CA ASP A 138 -11.17 -4.52 8.83
C ASP A 138 -11.81 -4.83 7.47
N ALA A 139 -11.83 -3.85 6.56
CA ALA A 139 -12.42 -4.00 5.24
C ALA A 139 -11.60 -4.92 4.32
N TRP A 140 -10.26 -4.84 4.38
CA TRP A 140 -9.38 -5.56 3.45
C TRP A 140 -8.88 -6.91 3.98
N THR A 141 -8.83 -7.12 5.30
CA THR A 141 -8.39 -8.42 5.87
C THR A 141 -9.13 -9.63 5.30
N PRO A 142 -10.46 -9.59 5.04
CA PRO A 142 -11.17 -10.74 4.45
C PRO A 142 -10.72 -11.13 3.04
N HIS A 143 -10.04 -10.25 2.32
CA HIS A 143 -9.55 -10.49 0.96
C HIS A 143 -8.12 -11.07 0.94
N LEU A 144 -7.42 -11.03 2.08
CA LEU A 144 -6.02 -11.47 2.14
C LEU A 144 -5.91 -12.98 2.00
N LEU A 145 -5.02 -13.41 1.13
CA LEU A 145 -4.64 -14.80 0.99
C LEU A 145 -3.86 -15.29 2.22
N PRO A 146 -3.90 -16.60 2.53
CA PRO A 146 -2.96 -17.19 3.48
C PRO A 146 -1.51 -16.87 3.09
N GLY A 147 -0.74 -16.30 4.00
CA GLY A 147 0.65 -15.86 3.75
C GLY A 147 0.78 -14.49 3.09
N ALA A 148 -0.33 -13.79 2.85
CA ALA A 148 -0.28 -12.40 2.40
C ALA A 148 0.34 -11.48 3.46
N MET A 149 1.00 -10.44 2.99
CA MET A 149 1.58 -9.40 3.85
C MET A 149 0.68 -8.17 3.88
N MET A 150 0.61 -7.53 5.04
CA MET A 150 0.00 -6.21 5.20
C MET A 150 1.05 -5.21 5.65
N LEU A 151 1.27 -4.16 4.86
CA LEU A 151 2.19 -3.08 5.15
C LEU A 151 1.39 -1.84 5.56
N LEU A 152 1.89 -1.12 6.57
CA LEU A 152 1.30 0.14 7.03
C LEU A 152 2.36 1.23 7.02
N ASP A 153 2.02 2.39 6.45
CA ASP A 153 2.86 3.60 6.49
C ASP A 153 2.70 4.36 7.81
N ASP A 154 3.62 5.28 8.11
CA ASP A 154 3.67 6.12 9.32
C ASP A 154 3.53 5.33 10.65
N ALA A 155 3.96 4.07 10.66
CA ALA A 155 3.75 3.12 11.75
C ALA A 155 4.60 3.37 13.00
N LEU A 156 5.63 4.20 12.92
CA LEU A 156 6.55 4.46 14.05
C LEU A 156 6.15 5.66 14.91
N ASP A 157 5.26 6.52 14.44
CA ASP A 157 4.79 7.66 15.20
C ASP A 157 3.64 7.24 16.14
N PRO A 158 3.83 7.28 17.49
CA PRO A 158 2.82 6.87 18.46
C PRO A 158 1.58 7.75 18.47
N GLU A 159 1.65 8.95 17.93
CA GLU A 159 0.52 9.89 17.91
C GLU A 159 -0.48 9.60 16.80
N VAL A 160 -0.10 8.84 15.78
CA VAL A 160 -0.97 8.53 14.63
C VAL A 160 -1.57 7.13 14.67
N GLY A 161 -2.58 6.92 13.85
CA GLY A 161 -3.39 5.71 13.82
C GLY A 161 -2.65 4.43 13.50
N PRO A 162 -1.76 4.38 12.49
CA PRO A 162 -1.05 3.15 12.12
C PRO A 162 -0.34 2.50 13.30
N HIS A 163 0.41 3.27 14.11
CA HIS A 163 1.09 2.76 15.30
C HIS A 163 0.12 2.09 16.29
N LYS A 164 -0.99 2.76 16.59
CA LYS A 164 -2.00 2.27 17.54
C LYS A 164 -2.70 1.01 17.04
N VAL A 165 -3.00 0.96 15.74
CA VAL A 165 -3.64 -0.19 15.10
C VAL A 165 -2.70 -1.39 15.08
N ILE A 166 -1.42 -1.23 14.74
CA ILE A 166 -0.40 -2.28 14.79
C ILE A 166 -0.29 -2.87 16.20
N ALA A 167 -0.22 -2.02 17.23
CA ALA A 167 -0.17 -2.47 18.62
C ALA A 167 -1.38 -3.35 18.98
N ARG A 168 -2.57 -2.98 18.54
CA ARG A 168 -3.81 -3.77 18.76
C ARG A 168 -3.80 -5.08 17.97
N LEU A 169 -3.38 -5.05 16.69
CA LEU A 169 -3.30 -6.24 15.84
C LEU A 169 -2.33 -7.28 16.42
N THR A 170 -1.15 -6.85 16.85
CA THR A 170 -0.13 -7.73 17.44
C THR A 170 -0.58 -8.25 18.82
N ALA A 171 -1.20 -7.42 19.66
CA ALA A 171 -1.76 -7.84 20.94
C ALA A 171 -2.89 -8.88 20.80
N SER A 172 -3.57 -8.92 19.65
CA SER A 172 -4.60 -9.95 19.39
C SER A 172 -4.01 -11.35 19.18
N GLY A 173 -2.70 -11.48 18.97
CA GLY A 173 -2.02 -12.73 18.62
C GLY A 173 -2.26 -13.22 17.19
N ARG A 174 -3.12 -12.54 16.42
CA ARG A 174 -3.43 -12.92 15.02
C ARG A 174 -2.43 -12.36 14.01
N TRP A 175 -1.67 -11.36 14.40
CA TRP A 175 -0.68 -10.69 13.57
C TRP A 175 0.65 -10.58 14.32
N ARG A 176 1.74 -10.64 13.58
CA ARG A 176 3.08 -10.32 14.11
C ARG A 176 3.80 -9.36 13.18
N VAL A 177 4.70 -8.56 13.73
CA VAL A 177 5.63 -7.76 12.93
C VAL A 177 6.60 -8.71 12.26
N HIS A 178 6.64 -8.65 10.94
CA HIS A 178 7.59 -9.40 10.10
C HIS A 178 8.90 -8.62 9.95
N SER A 179 8.80 -7.37 9.55
CA SER A 179 9.93 -6.47 9.31
C SER A 179 9.48 -5.00 9.29
N ALA A 180 10.45 -4.09 9.37
CA ALA A 180 10.19 -2.65 9.26
C ALA A 180 11.39 -1.95 8.61
N VAL A 181 11.12 -0.93 7.79
CA VAL A 181 12.12 -0.03 7.21
C VAL A 181 11.56 1.40 7.21
N GLY A 182 12.36 2.35 7.71
CA GLY A 182 11.86 3.70 7.90
C GLY A 182 10.57 3.69 8.71
N LYS A 183 9.53 4.34 8.21
CA LYS A 183 8.21 4.41 8.84
C LYS A 183 7.23 3.32 8.39
N VAL A 184 7.62 2.43 7.47
CA VAL A 184 6.78 1.33 6.96
C VAL A 184 7.02 0.06 7.76
N VAL A 185 5.94 -0.52 8.29
CA VAL A 185 5.95 -1.80 9.01
C VAL A 185 5.19 -2.85 8.23
N ALA A 186 5.80 -4.02 8.03
CA ALA A 186 5.18 -5.19 7.44
C ALA A 186 4.69 -6.15 8.53
N LEU A 187 3.43 -6.54 8.41
CA LEU A 187 2.77 -7.53 9.28
C LEU A 187 2.48 -8.79 8.49
N GLU A 188 2.61 -9.93 9.15
CA GLU A 188 2.14 -11.22 8.65
C GLU A 188 1.07 -11.81 9.57
N MET A 189 0.13 -12.54 8.99
CA MET A 189 -0.91 -13.24 9.75
C MET A 189 -0.32 -14.50 10.37
N VAL A 190 -0.54 -14.71 11.66
CA VAL A 190 -0.11 -15.91 12.39
C VAL A 190 -0.99 -17.08 11.95
N SER A 191 -0.37 -18.10 11.35
CA SER A 191 -1.07 -19.31 10.90
C SER A 191 -1.62 -20.08 12.10
N GLY A 192 -2.95 -20.33 12.13
CA GLY A 192 -3.58 -21.19 13.15
C GLY A 192 -4.19 -20.45 14.34
N ALA A 193 -4.41 -19.11 14.24
CA ALA A 193 -5.20 -18.38 15.24
C ALA A 193 -6.69 -18.33 14.87
#